data_fd741f8d0bc8b51d6641cd77bc0057e8
#
_entry.id   fd741f8d0bc8b51d6641cd77bc0057e8
#
_cell.length_a   1.000
_cell.length_b   1.000
_cell.length_c   1.000
_cell.angle_alpha   90.00
_cell.angle_beta   90.00
_cell.angle_gamma   90.00
#
_symmetry.space_group_name_H-M   'P 1'
#
loop_
_entity.id
_entity.type
_entity.pdbx_description
1 polymer ?
#
loop_
_entity_poly.entity_id
_entity_poly.type
_entity_poly.pdbx_seq_one_letter_code
_entity_poly.pdbx_strand_id
1 'polypeptide(L)'
;MRTIQFGSIYHMPWLEYRHALPDGRVCLRLKTGRGEFSRVAVRVTSNYAMPDYFKGADEYEMAVAYRDEWHDFYEVIFSPRDLRIKYLFVLQSDELTFKLDATGLKAGADAEEDVSQAFAFAYVYPAAPMPEWARGCVGYQIFPDRFRREPVETDTEPVEPWTSTRVQNQYRFGG
;
A
#
# COMPACT_ATOMS: atom_id res chain seq x y z
N MET A 1 -32.10 -12.23 -2.62
CA MET A 1 -30.84 -11.79 -3.28
C MET A 1 -30.43 -10.47 -2.65
N ARG A 2 -29.32 -10.43 -1.96
CA ARG A 2 -28.80 -9.17 -1.40
C ARG A 2 -28.17 -8.36 -2.53
N THR A 3 -28.48 -7.09 -2.60
CA THR A 3 -27.89 -6.20 -3.59
C THR A 3 -26.51 -5.77 -3.10
N ILE A 4 -25.47 -6.07 -3.85
CA ILE A 4 -24.11 -5.65 -3.54
C ILE A 4 -23.91 -4.21 -4.03
N GLN A 5 -23.50 -3.34 -3.13
CA GLN A 5 -23.19 -1.95 -3.43
C GLN A 5 -21.68 -1.83 -3.74
N PHE A 6 -21.32 -2.00 -4.98
CA PHE A 6 -19.90 -1.97 -5.42
C PHE A 6 -19.15 -0.71 -4.98
N GLY A 7 -19.83 0.44 -4.92
CA GLY A 7 -19.25 1.69 -4.44
C GLY A 7 -18.91 1.72 -2.94
N SER A 8 -19.41 0.76 -2.15
CA SER A 8 -19.11 0.64 -0.72
C SER A 8 -17.84 -0.19 -0.46
N ILE A 9 -17.39 -0.98 -1.45
CA ILE A 9 -16.18 -1.81 -1.32
C ILE A 9 -14.97 -0.90 -1.46
N TYR A 10 -14.19 -0.80 -0.38
CA TYR A 10 -13.09 0.14 -0.35
C TYR A 10 -11.90 -0.42 0.41
N HIS A 11 -10.75 -0.35 -0.23
CA HIS A 11 -9.44 -0.55 0.35
C HIS A 11 -8.48 0.47 -0.21
N MET A 12 -7.73 1.12 0.66
CA MET A 12 -6.64 2.00 0.28
C MET A 12 -5.34 1.42 0.85
N PRO A 13 -4.30 1.18 0.03
CA PRO A 13 -3.04 0.63 0.51
C PRO A 13 -2.24 1.69 1.30
N TRP A 14 -2.83 2.28 2.31
CA TRP A 14 -2.29 3.35 3.14
C TRP A 14 -2.54 3.09 4.62
N LEU A 15 -1.96 3.89 5.51
CA LEU A 15 -1.83 3.69 6.96
C LEU A 15 -3.06 3.14 7.69
N GLU A 16 -4.26 3.62 7.39
CA GLU A 16 -5.49 3.17 8.07
C GLU A 16 -5.93 1.77 7.65
N TYR A 17 -5.68 1.41 6.39
CA TYR A 17 -6.11 0.15 5.80
C TYR A 17 -4.98 -0.86 5.65
N ARG A 18 -3.73 -0.41 5.74
CA ARG A 18 -2.55 -1.27 5.63
C ARG A 18 -1.39 -0.68 6.43
N HIS A 19 -0.95 -1.37 7.44
CA HIS A 19 0.24 -0.98 8.22
C HIS A 19 0.94 -2.18 8.85
N ALA A 20 2.22 -2.00 9.16
CA ALA A 20 2.97 -2.94 9.98
C ALA A 20 2.78 -2.59 11.46
N LEU A 21 2.65 -3.62 12.28
CA LEU A 21 2.61 -3.50 13.73
C LEU A 21 4.04 -3.47 14.32
N PRO A 22 4.22 -2.99 15.56
CA PRO A 22 5.54 -2.95 16.20
C PRO A 22 6.24 -4.31 16.32
N ASP A 23 5.48 -5.40 16.34
CA ASP A 23 5.98 -6.77 16.39
C ASP A 23 6.25 -7.40 15.02
N GLY A 24 6.11 -6.64 13.93
CA GLY A 24 6.35 -7.09 12.56
C GLY A 24 5.17 -7.76 11.88
N ARG A 25 4.04 -7.93 12.57
CA ARG A 25 2.81 -8.37 11.92
C ARG A 25 2.25 -7.28 11.03
N VAL A 26 1.42 -7.67 10.08
CA VAL A 26 0.72 -6.78 9.16
C VAL A 26 -0.76 -6.75 9.49
N CYS A 27 -1.32 -5.56 9.54
CA CYS A 27 -2.74 -5.34 9.61
C CYS A 27 -3.25 -4.91 8.22
N LEU A 28 -4.28 -5.61 7.73
CA LEU A 28 -5.02 -5.24 6.53
C LEU A 28 -6.49 -5.05 6.87
N ARG A 29 -7.09 -4.02 6.28
CA ARG A 29 -8.51 -3.68 6.45
C ARG A 29 -9.21 -3.55 5.11
N LEU A 30 -10.49 -3.89 5.10
CA LEU A 30 -11.38 -3.73 3.96
C LEU A 30 -12.74 -3.23 4.45
N LYS A 31 -13.28 -2.24 3.79
CA LYS A 31 -14.65 -1.77 4.02
C LYS A 31 -15.58 -2.31 2.94
N THR A 32 -16.79 -2.72 3.32
CA THR A 32 -17.85 -3.16 2.40
C THR A 32 -19.20 -2.64 2.85
N GLY A 33 -20.24 -2.80 2.05
CA GLY A 33 -21.61 -2.62 2.51
C GLY A 33 -21.96 -3.64 3.59
N ARG A 34 -22.83 -3.23 4.50
CA ARG A 34 -23.18 -4.03 5.69
C ARG A 34 -23.88 -5.33 5.31
N GLY A 35 -23.31 -6.44 5.74
CA GLY A 35 -23.87 -7.78 5.55
C GLY A 35 -23.94 -8.25 4.11
N GLU A 36 -23.20 -7.65 3.19
CA GLU A 36 -23.21 -8.02 1.76
C GLU A 36 -22.43 -9.31 1.48
N PHE A 37 -21.42 -9.62 2.29
CA PHE A 37 -20.56 -10.77 2.09
C PHE A 37 -20.67 -11.77 3.24
N SER A 38 -20.77 -13.05 2.87
CA SER A 38 -20.77 -14.16 3.82
C SER A 38 -19.36 -14.52 4.25
N ARG A 39 -18.36 -14.25 3.40
CA ARG A 39 -16.95 -14.49 3.66
C ARG A 39 -16.10 -13.41 3.02
N VAL A 40 -15.11 -12.95 3.76
CA VAL A 40 -14.04 -12.08 3.25
C VAL A 40 -12.70 -12.66 3.68
N ALA A 41 -11.79 -12.78 2.72
CA ALA A 41 -10.44 -13.27 2.96
C ALA A 41 -9.43 -12.43 2.19
N VAL A 42 -8.17 -12.49 2.59
CA VAL A 42 -7.03 -11.93 1.84
C VAL A 42 -6.08 -13.07 1.46
N ARG A 43 -5.68 -13.09 0.20
CA ARG A 43 -4.62 -13.97 -0.30
C ARG A 43 -3.33 -13.19 -0.37
N VAL A 44 -2.28 -13.74 0.21
CA VAL A 44 -0.98 -13.08 0.37
C VAL A 44 0.11 -13.97 -0.20
N THR A 45 0.98 -13.38 -0.98
CA THR A 45 2.15 -14.06 -1.54
C THR A 45 3.41 -13.20 -1.38
N SER A 46 4.57 -13.84 -1.51
CA SER A 46 5.84 -13.13 -1.58
C SER A 46 5.96 -12.36 -2.90
N ASN A 47 6.54 -11.16 -2.86
CA ASN A 47 6.89 -10.44 -4.09
C ASN A 47 7.98 -11.16 -4.91
N TYR A 48 8.59 -12.19 -4.35
CA TYR A 48 9.65 -12.99 -4.99
C TYR A 48 9.19 -14.37 -5.46
N ALA A 49 7.91 -14.72 -5.25
CA ALA A 49 7.35 -16.00 -5.63
C ALA A 49 7.05 -16.05 -7.14
N MET A 50 8.06 -16.26 -7.97
CA MET A 50 7.94 -16.40 -9.43
C MET A 50 7.95 -17.89 -9.87
N PRO A 51 7.30 -18.26 -10.99
CA PRO A 51 6.41 -17.47 -11.84
C PRO A 51 4.94 -17.46 -11.35
N ASP A 52 4.55 -18.38 -10.48
CA ASP A 52 3.16 -18.64 -10.09
C ASP A 52 2.84 -18.00 -8.73
N TYR A 53 2.86 -16.71 -8.65
CA TYR A 53 2.80 -15.94 -7.40
C TYR A 53 1.65 -16.31 -6.45
N PHE A 54 0.43 -16.52 -6.96
CA PHE A 54 -0.70 -16.87 -6.12
C PHE A 54 -0.94 -18.37 -5.99
N LYS A 55 -0.18 -19.20 -6.71
CA LYS A 55 -0.18 -20.64 -6.50
C LYS A 55 0.57 -20.96 -5.21
N GLY A 56 -0.15 -21.37 -4.19
CA GLY A 56 0.42 -21.58 -2.85
C GLY A 56 0.54 -20.30 -2.01
N ALA A 57 -0.18 -19.24 -2.40
CA ALA A 57 -0.38 -18.09 -1.55
C ALA A 57 -1.06 -18.48 -0.23
N ASP A 58 -0.66 -17.83 0.85
CA ASP A 58 -1.37 -17.94 2.12
C ASP A 58 -2.72 -17.25 2.01
N GLU A 59 -3.75 -17.85 2.61
CA GLU A 59 -5.07 -17.24 2.68
C GLU A 59 -5.46 -17.04 4.13
N TYR A 60 -5.86 -15.82 4.46
CA TYR A 60 -6.25 -15.41 5.80
C TYR A 60 -7.70 -14.92 5.78
N GLU A 61 -8.54 -15.55 6.61
CA GLU A 61 -9.90 -15.08 6.85
C GLU A 61 -9.88 -13.73 7.56
N MET A 62 -10.77 -12.85 7.13
CA MET A 62 -10.94 -11.54 7.74
C MET A 62 -12.19 -11.52 8.63
N ALA A 63 -12.04 -11.00 9.83
CA ALA A 63 -13.16 -10.82 10.75
C ALA A 63 -13.71 -9.40 10.67
N VAL A 64 -15.00 -9.23 10.95
CA VAL A 64 -15.59 -7.91 11.11
C VAL A 64 -15.09 -7.33 12.43
N ALA A 65 -14.22 -6.32 12.35
CA ALA A 65 -13.67 -5.63 13.51
C ALA A 65 -14.58 -4.50 14.00
N TYR A 66 -15.30 -3.86 13.08
CA TYR A 66 -16.20 -2.76 13.38
C TYR A 66 -17.37 -2.73 12.40
N ARG A 67 -18.49 -2.18 12.84
CA ARG A 67 -19.70 -1.93 12.02
C ARG A 67 -20.24 -0.55 12.29
N ASP A 68 -20.59 0.15 11.24
CA ASP A 68 -21.47 1.31 11.33
C ASP A 68 -22.88 0.99 10.79
N GLU A 69 -23.71 2.00 10.61
CA GLU A 69 -25.06 1.82 10.10
C GLU A 69 -25.11 1.20 8.69
N TRP A 70 -24.10 1.49 7.86
CA TRP A 70 -24.07 1.20 6.43
C TRP A 70 -22.99 0.21 6.00
N HIS A 71 -21.93 0.01 6.84
CA HIS A 71 -20.76 -0.71 6.44
C HIS A 71 -20.30 -1.74 7.46
N ASP A 72 -19.65 -2.78 6.93
CA ASP A 72 -18.79 -3.70 7.67
C ASP A 72 -17.32 -3.35 7.41
N PHE A 73 -16.52 -3.27 8.46
CA PHE A 73 -15.08 -3.07 8.41
C PHE A 73 -14.40 -4.37 8.81
N TYR A 74 -13.83 -5.04 7.83
CA TYR A 74 -13.09 -6.27 8.02
C TYR A 74 -11.64 -5.99 8.34
N GLU A 75 -11.06 -6.80 9.20
CA GLU A 75 -9.66 -6.71 9.59
C GLU A 75 -9.04 -8.11 9.68
N VAL A 76 -7.77 -8.20 9.33
CA VAL A 76 -6.92 -9.34 9.62
C VAL A 76 -5.54 -8.88 10.03
N ILE A 77 -4.95 -9.58 11.01
CA ILE A 77 -3.58 -9.39 11.45
C ILE A 77 -2.85 -10.70 11.28
N PHE A 78 -1.73 -10.68 10.56
CA PHE A 78 -0.95 -11.88 10.27
C PHE A 78 0.55 -11.60 10.24
N SER A 79 1.36 -12.66 10.33
CA SER A 79 2.81 -12.59 10.16
C SER A 79 3.16 -12.93 8.72
N PRO A 80 3.68 -11.98 7.93
CA PRO A 80 4.07 -12.25 6.55
C PRO A 80 5.31 -13.13 6.50
N ARG A 81 5.43 -13.98 5.47
CA ARG A 81 6.63 -14.80 5.24
C ARG A 81 7.82 -13.99 4.74
N ASP A 82 7.55 -12.86 4.09
CA ASP A 82 8.55 -11.99 3.48
C ASP A 82 8.32 -10.52 3.81
N LEU A 83 9.40 -9.74 3.73
CA LEU A 83 9.36 -8.28 3.92
C LEU A 83 8.66 -7.55 2.77
N ARG A 84 8.47 -8.21 1.63
CA ARG A 84 7.75 -7.68 0.47
C ARG A 84 6.65 -8.63 0.10
N ILE A 85 5.43 -8.18 0.22
CA ILE A 85 4.25 -8.98 -0.08
C ILE A 85 3.42 -8.38 -1.21
N LYS A 86 2.72 -9.27 -1.90
CA LYS A 86 1.62 -8.96 -2.80
C LYS A 86 0.35 -9.57 -2.23
N TYR A 87 -0.76 -8.88 -2.37
CA TYR A 87 -2.02 -9.38 -1.84
C TYR A 87 -3.22 -8.92 -2.67
N LEU A 88 -4.29 -9.70 -2.58
CA LEU A 88 -5.62 -9.37 -3.11
C LEU A 88 -6.68 -9.87 -2.13
N PHE A 89 -7.86 -9.28 -2.19
CA PHE A 89 -8.98 -9.73 -1.37
C PHE A 89 -9.90 -10.65 -2.17
N VAL A 90 -10.47 -11.62 -1.48
CA VAL A 90 -11.52 -12.51 -1.97
C VAL A 90 -12.78 -12.25 -1.16
N LEU A 91 -13.85 -11.86 -1.84
CA LEU A 91 -15.13 -11.57 -1.23
C LEU A 91 -16.17 -12.54 -1.78
N GLN A 92 -16.86 -13.23 -0.90
CA GLN A 92 -17.92 -14.18 -1.25
C GLN A 92 -19.26 -13.71 -0.73
N SER A 93 -20.21 -13.59 -1.62
CA SER A 93 -21.62 -13.53 -1.30
C SER A 93 -22.24 -14.94 -1.43
N ASP A 94 -23.54 -15.09 -1.16
CA ASP A 94 -24.19 -16.41 -1.25
C ASP A 94 -24.07 -17.06 -2.64
N GLU A 95 -23.99 -16.27 -3.70
CA GLU A 95 -24.02 -16.75 -5.09
C GLU A 95 -22.76 -16.37 -5.90
N LEU A 96 -22.02 -15.37 -5.47
CA LEU A 96 -20.95 -14.77 -6.27
C LEU A 96 -19.64 -14.64 -5.47
N THR A 97 -18.55 -14.84 -6.17
CA THR A 97 -17.20 -14.56 -5.67
C THR A 97 -16.62 -13.40 -6.44
N PHE A 98 -15.95 -12.50 -5.73
CA PHE A 98 -15.23 -11.36 -6.30
C PHE A 98 -13.80 -11.38 -5.82
N LYS A 99 -12.90 -10.87 -6.66
CA LYS A 99 -11.51 -10.58 -6.30
C LYS A 99 -11.25 -9.09 -6.44
N LEU A 100 -10.68 -8.49 -5.40
CA LEU A 100 -10.30 -7.07 -5.41
C LEU A 100 -8.79 -6.97 -5.38
N ASP A 101 -8.24 -6.35 -6.41
CA ASP A 101 -6.83 -6.00 -6.53
C ASP A 101 -6.65 -4.49 -6.77
N ALA A 102 -5.43 -4.04 -7.06
CA ALA A 102 -5.13 -2.62 -7.25
C ALA A 102 -5.78 -2.02 -8.53
N THR A 103 -6.25 -2.86 -9.45
CA THR A 103 -6.95 -2.42 -10.67
C THR A 103 -8.46 -2.36 -10.50
N GLY A 104 -8.99 -2.94 -9.42
CA GLY A 104 -10.41 -2.91 -9.11
C GLY A 104 -11.01 -4.28 -8.78
N LEU A 105 -12.33 -4.34 -8.81
CA LEU A 105 -13.11 -5.52 -8.48
C LEU A 105 -13.39 -6.36 -9.73
N LYS A 106 -13.10 -7.66 -9.65
CA LYS A 106 -13.32 -8.64 -10.71
C LYS A 106 -14.32 -9.68 -10.23
N ALA A 107 -15.35 -9.97 -11.02
CA ALA A 107 -16.33 -10.98 -10.71
C ALA A 107 -15.88 -12.35 -11.19
N GLY A 108 -16.19 -13.41 -10.42
CA GLY A 108 -15.94 -14.81 -10.72
C GLY A 108 -14.85 -15.43 -9.84
N ALA A 109 -15.08 -16.68 -9.45
CA ALA A 109 -14.10 -17.45 -8.69
C ALA A 109 -12.82 -17.69 -9.51
N ASP A 110 -12.97 -17.85 -10.83
CA ASP A 110 -11.87 -18.09 -11.76
C ASP A 110 -11.23 -16.79 -12.29
N ALA A 111 -11.61 -15.63 -11.73
CA ALA A 111 -10.97 -14.36 -12.11
C ALA A 111 -9.46 -14.47 -11.91
N GLU A 112 -8.72 -14.06 -12.93
CA GLU A 112 -7.26 -14.14 -12.96
C GLU A 112 -6.63 -13.40 -11.77
N GLU A 113 -5.64 -14.03 -11.16
CA GLU A 113 -4.86 -13.47 -10.05
C GLU A 113 -3.50 -13.02 -10.59
N ASP A 114 -3.48 -11.87 -11.24
CA ASP A 114 -2.27 -11.30 -11.77
C ASP A 114 -1.51 -10.54 -10.67
N VAL A 115 -0.30 -10.98 -10.40
CA VAL A 115 0.58 -10.36 -9.41
C VAL A 115 0.96 -8.93 -9.77
N SER A 116 0.98 -8.59 -11.06
CA SER A 116 1.29 -7.21 -11.49
C SER A 116 0.18 -6.24 -11.07
N GLN A 117 -1.05 -6.75 -10.94
CA GLN A 117 -2.25 -6.02 -10.58
C GLN A 117 -2.57 -6.11 -9.08
N ALA A 118 -1.90 -6.99 -8.34
CA ALA A 118 -2.10 -7.14 -6.91
C ALA A 118 -1.63 -5.91 -6.13
N PHE A 119 -2.26 -5.63 -5.00
CA PHE A 119 -1.73 -4.65 -4.06
C PHE A 119 -0.33 -5.07 -3.60
N ALA A 120 0.54 -4.11 -3.38
CA ALA A 120 1.89 -4.36 -2.93
C ALA A 120 2.17 -3.67 -1.58
N PHE A 121 2.84 -4.39 -0.68
CA PHE A 121 3.42 -3.80 0.51
C PHE A 121 4.91 -4.13 0.53
N ALA A 122 5.70 -3.14 0.15
CA ALA A 122 7.15 -3.26 0.17
C ALA A 122 7.69 -2.87 1.54
N TYR A 123 8.69 -3.61 2.02
CA TYR A 123 9.38 -3.34 3.27
C TYR A 123 8.45 -3.36 4.50
N VAL A 124 7.86 -4.54 4.74
CA VAL A 124 7.12 -4.79 5.98
C VAL A 124 8.11 -4.89 7.13
N TYR A 125 8.42 -3.77 7.75
CA TYR A 125 9.25 -3.71 8.95
C TYR A 125 8.38 -3.45 10.17
N PRO A 126 8.79 -3.94 11.35
CA PRO A 126 8.19 -3.50 12.59
C PRO A 126 8.18 -1.97 12.65
N ALA A 127 7.08 -1.39 13.08
CA ALA A 127 7.00 0.04 13.25
C ALA A 127 8.03 0.48 14.30
N ALA A 128 9.08 1.18 13.88
CA ALA A 128 10.04 1.74 14.82
C ALA A 128 9.34 2.82 15.67
N PRO A 129 9.51 2.81 16.97
CA PRO A 129 8.95 3.87 17.81
C PRO A 129 9.56 5.20 17.39
N MET A 130 8.72 6.20 17.18
CA MET A 130 9.20 7.55 16.90
C MET A 130 10.01 8.07 18.09
N PRO A 131 11.28 8.46 17.92
CA PRO A 131 12.07 9.04 18.97
C PRO A 131 11.36 10.26 19.59
N GLU A 132 11.47 10.42 20.90
CA GLU A 132 10.76 11.50 21.60
C GLU A 132 11.14 12.89 21.07
N TRP A 133 12.41 13.08 20.72
CA TRP A 133 12.91 14.33 20.14
C TRP A 133 12.26 14.68 18.79
N ALA A 134 11.78 13.70 18.05
CA ALA A 134 11.15 13.92 16.74
C ALA A 134 9.67 14.32 16.84
N ARG A 135 9.06 14.20 18.03
CA ARG A 135 7.68 14.61 18.24
C ARG A 135 7.56 16.12 18.18
N GLY A 136 6.70 16.60 17.28
CA GLY A 136 6.48 18.03 17.09
C GLY A 136 7.59 18.78 16.34
N CYS A 137 8.63 18.07 15.85
CA CYS A 137 9.63 18.67 15.00
C CYS A 137 9.08 18.99 13.62
N VAL A 138 9.47 20.15 13.09
CA VAL A 138 9.30 20.49 11.68
C VAL A 138 10.60 20.16 10.97
N GLY A 139 10.56 19.21 10.03
CA GLY A 139 11.73 18.84 9.22
C GLY A 139 11.80 19.71 7.96
N TYR A 140 12.99 20.19 7.63
CA TYR A 140 13.28 20.83 6.37
C TYR A 140 14.41 20.09 5.66
N GLN A 141 14.13 19.56 4.49
CA GLN A 141 15.10 18.84 3.69
C GLN A 141 15.70 19.77 2.63
N ILE A 142 17.01 19.98 2.71
CA ILE A 142 17.74 20.75 1.73
C ILE A 142 18.42 19.80 0.75
N PHE A 143 18.18 20.05 -0.55
CA PHE A 143 18.94 19.43 -1.64
C PHE A 143 20.01 20.41 -2.07
N PRO A 144 21.28 20.25 -1.68
CA PRO A 144 22.32 21.25 -1.92
C PRO A 144 22.54 21.58 -3.38
N ASP A 145 22.36 20.58 -4.25
CA ASP A 145 22.48 20.71 -5.71
C ASP A 145 21.39 21.57 -6.36
N ARG A 146 20.35 21.91 -5.62
CA ARG A 146 19.19 22.71 -6.09
C ARG A 146 18.86 23.85 -5.15
N PHE A 147 19.72 24.12 -4.19
CA PHE A 147 19.56 25.21 -3.25
C PHE A 147 20.39 26.40 -3.67
N ARG A 148 19.92 27.60 -3.41
CA ARG A 148 20.68 28.82 -3.71
C ARG A 148 21.97 28.84 -2.92
N ARG A 149 23.09 29.05 -3.62
CA ARG A 149 24.38 29.37 -3.00
C ARG A 149 24.90 30.69 -3.53
N GLU A 150 25.79 31.32 -2.80
CA GLU A 150 26.56 32.44 -3.30
C GLU A 150 27.80 31.92 -4.04
N PRO A 151 28.20 32.59 -5.15
CA PRO A 151 29.43 32.24 -5.86
C PRO A 151 30.64 32.29 -4.92
N VAL A 152 31.51 31.31 -5.01
CA VAL A 152 32.77 31.26 -4.27
C VAL A 152 33.87 31.40 -5.29
N GLU A 153 34.95 32.16 -4.96
CA GLU A 153 36.09 32.41 -5.86
C GLU A 153 36.77 31.13 -6.38
N THR A 154 36.55 30.01 -5.68
CA THR A 154 37.11 28.69 -6.06
C THR A 154 36.18 27.86 -6.95
N ASP A 155 35.09 28.41 -7.43
CA ASP A 155 34.21 27.68 -8.35
C ASP A 155 34.90 27.46 -9.69
N THR A 156 35.26 26.21 -9.96
CA THR A 156 35.97 25.78 -11.18
C THR A 156 35.01 25.42 -12.30
N GLU A 157 33.74 25.19 -11.99
CA GLU A 157 32.72 24.85 -12.96
C GLU A 157 31.56 25.83 -12.94
N PRO A 158 30.93 26.13 -14.09
CA PRO A 158 29.80 27.01 -14.15
C PRO A 158 28.59 26.39 -13.44
N VAL A 159 28.06 27.13 -12.50
CA VAL A 159 26.83 26.77 -11.77
C VAL A 159 25.63 27.37 -12.49
N GLU A 160 24.61 26.57 -12.73
CA GLU A 160 23.37 27.08 -13.32
C GLU A 160 22.66 28.05 -12.36
N PRO A 161 22.09 29.15 -12.87
CA PRO A 161 21.29 30.05 -12.03
C PRO A 161 20.16 29.31 -11.31
N TRP A 162 19.93 29.61 -10.06
CA TRP A 162 18.85 28.96 -9.29
C TRP A 162 17.45 29.17 -9.91
N THR A 163 17.30 30.19 -10.75
CA THR A 163 16.09 30.48 -11.53
C THR A 163 16.01 29.73 -12.86
N SER A 164 17.05 28.96 -13.21
CA SER A 164 17.03 28.21 -14.46
C SER A 164 15.93 27.16 -14.44
N THR A 165 15.21 27.07 -15.56
CA THR A 165 14.22 26.00 -15.75
C THR A 165 14.91 24.66 -15.65
N ARG A 166 14.28 23.71 -14.99
CA ARG A 166 14.78 22.35 -14.78
C ARG A 166 15.28 21.75 -16.12
N VAL A 167 16.57 21.67 -16.28
CA VAL A 167 17.17 21.05 -17.45
C VAL A 167 17.04 19.53 -17.30
N GLN A 168 16.61 18.85 -18.33
CA GLN A 168 16.52 17.38 -18.34
C GLN A 168 17.88 16.67 -18.28
N ASN A 169 18.97 17.43 -18.17
CA ASN A 169 20.31 16.89 -18.09
C ASN A 169 20.65 16.57 -16.63
N GLN A 170 20.68 15.28 -16.32
CA GLN A 170 20.96 14.75 -14.97
C GLN A 170 22.33 15.10 -14.38
N TYR A 171 23.19 15.74 -15.17
CA TYR A 171 24.56 16.11 -14.75
C TYR A 171 24.71 17.61 -14.46
N ARG A 172 23.64 18.40 -14.53
CA ARG A 172 23.68 19.82 -14.21
C ARG A 172 22.92 20.10 -12.93
N PHE A 173 23.62 20.72 -12.00
CA PHE A 173 23.08 21.12 -10.72
C PHE A 173 22.94 22.65 -10.72
N GLY A 174 21.78 23.14 -10.30
CA GLY A 174 21.55 24.55 -10.03
C GLY A 174 21.78 24.85 -8.55
N GLY A 175 22.48 25.90 -8.23
CA GLY A 175 22.74 26.31 -6.85
C GLY A 175 22.86 27.82 -6.69
#